data_a978ae28c702ee7724becea0509cdc9b
#
_entry.id   a978ae28c702ee7724becea0509cdc9b
#
_cell.length_a   1.000
_cell.length_b   1.000
_cell.length_c   1.000
_cell.angle_alpha   90.00
_cell.angle_beta   90.00
_cell.angle_gamma   90.00
#
_symmetry.space_group_name_H-M   'P 1'
#
loop_
_entity.id
_entity.type
_entity.pdbx_description
1 polymer ?
#
loop_
_entity_poly.entity_id
_entity_poly.type
_entity_poly.pdbx_seq_one_letter_code
_entity_poly.pdbx_strand_id
1 'polypeptide(L)'
;FGKNAVIANNESYHYGGAIYSLGSVSMGEGAIVRGNTTSYMGGAIAVTGALSLGTGSVVESNQAQAGGAVYSTGQVSATGTTFRKNVATSNYGGGIYSAGGSIVLVDSRMEENKAAGGGAVLLAGGGTASVTDTTFAANTATNGGAFFIDKNGMLTTTSGEAGSDAGTLFEGNSATTNGGAVYVQNGAVDLGSGTRLQGNQAVKGGAIYALGGKDASAKLTFADAVFGKNSGTYGGAVYSSASVGGTVNVAASDVVFEGNTATSGGAVYLGGSGTSDIAFTDAVFKENQANTGNGGAIYSGISGSSNLAIADSSFEGNSAGYGGAVFNNGQLTTS
;
A
#
# COMPACT_ATOMS: atom_id res chain seq x y z
N PHE A 1 -19.79 19.91 11.73
CA PHE A 1 -19.59 21.04 10.83
C PHE A 1 -20.50 20.91 9.62
N GLY A 2 -21.14 22.01 9.21
CA GLY A 2 -22.10 22.02 8.11
C GLY A 2 -21.46 21.89 6.71
N LYS A 3 -22.32 21.90 5.69
CA LYS A 3 -21.90 21.89 4.27
C LYS A 3 -20.98 23.10 3.96
N ASN A 4 -19.93 22.85 3.15
CA ASN A 4 -18.96 23.86 2.74
C ASN A 4 -18.21 24.56 3.90
N ALA A 5 -18.15 23.93 5.08
CA ALA A 5 -17.38 24.47 6.18
C ALA A 5 -15.90 24.60 5.82
N VAL A 6 -15.27 25.70 6.20
CA VAL A 6 -13.83 25.93 5.99
C VAL A 6 -13.12 26.01 7.33
N ILE A 7 -12.13 25.15 7.54
CA ILE A 7 -11.32 25.08 8.75
C ILE A 7 -9.86 25.21 8.31
N ALA A 8 -9.26 26.37 8.51
CA ALA A 8 -7.97 26.64 7.89
C ALA A 8 -7.00 27.38 8.82
N ASN A 9 -5.70 27.04 8.66
CA ASN A 9 -4.57 27.72 9.28
C ASN A 9 -4.64 27.80 10.82
N ASN A 10 -5.16 26.74 11.44
CA ASN A 10 -5.16 26.63 12.89
C ASN A 10 -3.90 25.88 13.35
N GLU A 11 -3.46 26.18 14.56
CA GLU A 11 -2.27 25.59 15.15
C GLU A 11 -2.53 25.09 16.57
N SER A 12 -1.98 23.94 16.91
CA SER A 12 -1.98 23.40 18.28
C SER A 12 -0.60 22.84 18.66
N TYR A 13 -0.34 22.69 19.95
CA TYR A 13 0.93 22.10 20.43
C TYR A 13 0.90 20.57 20.49
N HIS A 14 -0.27 19.94 20.67
CA HIS A 14 -0.32 18.50 20.95
C HIS A 14 -1.11 17.72 19.91
N TYR A 15 -2.43 17.81 19.94
CA TYR A 15 -3.31 17.00 19.10
C TYR A 15 -4.27 17.88 18.30
N GLY A 16 -4.49 17.51 17.05
CA GLY A 16 -5.48 18.13 16.20
C GLY A 16 -5.22 19.62 15.98
N GLY A 17 -4.43 19.98 14.98
CA GLY A 17 -4.10 21.38 14.68
C GLY A 17 -5.34 22.27 14.58
N ALA A 18 -6.44 21.72 14.09
CA ALA A 18 -7.74 22.40 14.05
C ALA A 18 -8.77 21.79 15.00
N ILE A 19 -8.83 20.45 15.06
CA ILE A 19 -9.86 19.73 15.84
C ILE A 19 -9.22 18.62 16.66
N TYR A 20 -9.41 18.67 17.97
CA TYR A 20 -9.20 17.55 18.86
C TYR A 20 -10.53 17.13 19.46
N SER A 21 -10.92 15.87 19.26
CA SER A 21 -12.20 15.36 19.77
C SER A 21 -12.05 13.99 20.42
N LEU A 22 -12.55 13.84 21.62
CA LEU A 22 -12.72 12.54 22.29
C LEU A 22 -13.98 11.81 21.84
N GLY A 23 -14.91 12.50 21.19
CA GLY A 23 -16.12 11.96 20.58
C GLY A 23 -15.97 11.89 19.05
N SER A 24 -17.11 11.74 18.39
CA SER A 24 -17.17 11.69 16.93
C SER A 24 -17.17 13.10 16.31
N VAL A 25 -16.61 13.20 15.10
CA VAL A 25 -16.58 14.39 14.29
C VAL A 25 -17.27 14.10 12.96
N SER A 26 -18.22 14.95 12.58
CA SER A 26 -18.86 14.89 11.27
C SER A 26 -18.68 16.21 10.53
N MET A 27 -18.25 16.09 9.28
CA MET A 27 -18.13 17.20 8.33
C MET A 27 -19.09 17.01 7.19
N GLY A 28 -19.82 18.06 6.88
CA GLY A 28 -20.77 18.06 5.76
C GLY A 28 -20.07 18.04 4.42
N GLU A 29 -20.87 17.89 3.38
CA GLU A 29 -20.44 17.89 1.99
C GLU A 29 -19.65 19.16 1.63
N GLY A 30 -18.59 19.01 0.84
CA GLY A 30 -17.76 20.13 0.37
C GLY A 30 -16.91 20.80 1.45
N ALA A 31 -16.73 20.19 2.60
CA ALA A 31 -15.91 20.78 3.67
C ALA A 31 -14.43 20.88 3.25
N ILE A 32 -13.77 21.97 3.62
CA ILE A 32 -12.35 22.21 3.34
C ILE A 32 -11.57 22.33 4.65
N VAL A 33 -10.58 21.46 4.85
CA VAL A 33 -9.72 21.46 6.03
C VAL A 33 -8.27 21.60 5.58
N ARG A 34 -7.67 22.80 5.74
CA ARG A 34 -6.38 23.07 5.11
C ARG A 34 -5.41 23.89 5.97
N GLY A 35 -4.11 23.65 5.74
CA GLY A 35 -3.04 24.46 6.33
C GLY A 35 -2.99 24.41 7.85
N ASN A 36 -3.61 23.39 8.47
CA ASN A 36 -3.60 23.26 9.91
C ASN A 36 -2.34 22.50 10.37
N THR A 37 -1.79 22.88 11.51
CA THR A 37 -0.53 22.32 12.00
C THR A 37 -0.58 21.93 13.46
N THR A 38 0.16 20.87 13.81
CA THR A 38 0.43 20.51 15.19
C THR A 38 1.85 19.97 15.35
N SER A 39 2.42 20.18 16.52
CA SER A 39 3.73 19.60 16.84
C SER A 39 3.68 18.11 17.15
N TYR A 40 2.49 17.49 17.23
CA TYR A 40 2.38 16.10 17.62
C TYR A 40 1.55 15.25 16.64
N MET A 41 0.25 15.05 16.83
CA MET A 41 -0.54 14.13 16.00
C MET A 41 -1.82 14.76 15.44
N GLY A 42 -2.13 14.45 14.17
CA GLY A 42 -3.32 14.92 13.49
C GLY A 42 -3.24 16.40 13.12
N GLY A 43 -2.50 16.72 12.05
CA GLY A 43 -2.26 18.11 11.63
C GLY A 43 -3.52 18.94 11.47
N ALA A 44 -4.59 18.32 10.98
CA ALA A 44 -5.92 18.89 10.97
C ALA A 44 -6.76 18.38 12.13
N ILE A 45 -6.92 17.05 12.20
CA ILE A 45 -7.90 16.42 13.07
C ILE A 45 -7.25 15.28 13.88
N ALA A 46 -7.44 15.30 15.20
CA ALA A 46 -7.19 14.14 16.04
C ALA A 46 -8.50 13.72 16.71
N VAL A 47 -8.89 12.46 16.54
CA VAL A 47 -10.20 11.97 16.99
C VAL A 47 -10.09 10.56 17.58
N THR A 48 -10.77 10.31 18.70
CA THR A 48 -10.88 8.96 19.28
C THR A 48 -12.19 8.26 18.90
N GLY A 49 -13.24 9.00 18.63
CA GLY A 49 -14.50 8.49 18.06
C GLY A 49 -14.44 8.37 16.54
N ALA A 50 -15.60 8.29 15.91
CA ALA A 50 -15.69 8.23 14.46
C ALA A 50 -15.46 9.60 13.80
N LEU A 51 -14.73 9.61 12.67
CA LEU A 51 -14.64 10.74 11.76
C LEU A 51 -15.40 10.41 10.48
N SER A 52 -16.36 11.27 10.12
CA SER A 52 -17.07 11.19 8.84
C SER A 52 -16.82 12.44 8.02
N LEU A 53 -16.35 12.27 6.78
CA LEU A 53 -16.14 13.33 5.82
C LEU A 53 -17.14 13.18 4.67
N GLY A 54 -17.94 14.22 4.47
CA GLY A 54 -18.96 14.26 3.42
C GLY A 54 -18.34 14.37 2.02
N THR A 55 -19.10 13.99 1.01
CA THR A 55 -18.71 13.99 -0.41
C THR A 55 -18.18 15.35 -0.86
N GLY A 56 -17.14 15.34 -1.68
CA GLY A 56 -16.48 16.56 -2.17
C GLY A 56 -15.63 17.29 -1.14
N SER A 57 -15.44 16.73 0.03
CA SER A 57 -14.56 17.33 1.03
C SER A 57 -13.08 17.29 0.60
N VAL A 58 -12.32 18.28 1.01
CA VAL A 58 -10.88 18.40 0.74
C VAL A 58 -10.11 18.60 2.04
N VAL A 59 -9.14 17.71 2.28
CA VAL A 59 -8.23 17.78 3.45
C VAL A 59 -6.81 17.94 2.90
N GLU A 60 -6.27 19.16 2.96
CA GLU A 60 -5.05 19.46 2.23
C GLU A 60 -4.01 20.27 3.01
N SER A 61 -2.74 20.03 2.69
CA SER A 61 -1.61 20.84 3.18
C SER A 61 -1.58 20.97 4.71
N ASN A 62 -2.05 19.94 5.43
CA ASN A 62 -1.96 19.89 6.89
C ASN A 62 -0.66 19.20 7.31
N GLN A 63 -0.12 19.57 8.48
CA GLN A 63 1.16 19.07 8.93
C GLN A 63 1.15 18.67 10.40
N ALA A 64 1.79 17.53 10.69
CA ALA A 64 2.00 17.03 12.04
C ALA A 64 3.31 16.23 12.13
N GLN A 65 3.68 15.78 13.31
CA GLN A 65 4.72 14.76 13.46
C GLN A 65 4.25 13.42 12.92
N ALA A 66 2.96 13.05 13.19
CA ALA A 66 2.31 11.84 12.68
C ALA A 66 0.84 12.14 12.36
N GLY A 67 0.28 11.45 11.33
CA GLY A 67 -1.03 11.77 10.82
C GLY A 67 -1.08 13.21 10.30
N GLY A 68 -0.38 13.49 9.20
CA GLY A 68 -0.25 14.85 8.67
C GLY A 68 -1.58 15.58 8.53
N ALA A 69 -2.63 14.87 8.12
CA ALA A 69 -4.00 15.39 8.19
C ALA A 69 -4.76 14.84 9.40
N VAL A 70 -4.87 13.52 9.52
CA VAL A 70 -5.74 12.86 10.50
C VAL A 70 -4.97 11.86 11.35
N TYR A 71 -5.17 11.94 12.67
CA TYR A 71 -4.86 10.87 13.61
C TYR A 71 -6.17 10.34 14.17
N SER A 72 -6.38 9.02 14.11
CA SER A 72 -7.61 8.39 14.62
C SER A 72 -7.33 7.06 15.33
N THR A 73 -8.01 6.83 16.44
CA THR A 73 -8.14 5.51 17.07
C THR A 73 -9.50 4.85 16.79
N GLY A 74 -10.46 5.62 16.26
CA GLY A 74 -11.77 5.16 15.83
C GLY A 74 -11.88 4.96 14.33
N GLN A 75 -13.11 4.92 13.83
CA GLN A 75 -13.38 4.79 12.40
C GLN A 75 -13.17 6.12 11.68
N VAL A 76 -12.52 6.07 10.51
CA VAL A 76 -12.49 7.16 9.53
C VAL A 76 -13.28 6.73 8.30
N SER A 77 -14.33 7.46 7.96
CA SER A 77 -15.15 7.22 6.77
C SER A 77 -15.10 8.43 5.86
N ALA A 78 -14.72 8.23 4.60
CA ALA A 78 -14.63 9.26 3.60
C ALA A 78 -15.17 8.75 2.25
N THR A 79 -16.11 9.50 1.69
CA THR A 79 -16.68 9.21 0.37
C THR A 79 -16.50 10.43 -0.53
N GLY A 80 -15.96 10.21 -1.75
CA GLY A 80 -15.69 11.30 -2.69
C GLY A 80 -14.78 12.40 -2.11
N THR A 81 -13.88 12.04 -1.21
CA THR A 81 -13.03 12.98 -0.47
C THR A 81 -11.61 12.99 -1.03
N THR A 82 -10.99 14.18 -1.09
CA THR A 82 -9.59 14.32 -1.47
C THR A 82 -8.71 14.65 -0.27
N PHE A 83 -7.67 13.82 -0.04
CA PHE A 83 -6.58 14.08 0.89
C PHE A 83 -5.31 14.38 0.09
N ARG A 84 -4.81 15.60 0.13
CA ARG A 84 -3.62 15.93 -0.67
C ARG A 84 -2.61 16.81 0.06
N LYS A 85 -1.32 16.58 -0.29
CA LYS A 85 -0.19 17.37 0.21
C LYS A 85 -0.11 17.46 1.74
N ASN A 86 -0.64 16.47 2.44
CA ASN A 86 -0.51 16.39 3.89
C ASN A 86 0.83 15.75 4.26
N VAL A 87 1.46 16.24 5.32
CA VAL A 87 2.83 15.88 5.68
C VAL A 87 2.93 15.40 7.12
N ALA A 88 3.41 14.17 7.31
CA ALA A 88 3.93 13.71 8.59
C ALA A 88 5.45 13.92 8.61
N THR A 89 5.95 14.84 9.45
CA THR A 89 7.34 15.34 9.39
C THR A 89 8.37 14.36 9.92
N SER A 90 8.01 13.49 10.86
CA SER A 90 8.97 12.63 11.55
C SER A 90 8.58 11.16 11.58
N ASN A 91 7.32 10.85 11.43
CA ASN A 91 6.79 9.50 11.60
C ASN A 91 5.92 9.06 10.42
N TYR A 92 4.71 8.62 10.70
CA TYR A 92 3.90 7.80 9.81
C TYR A 92 2.56 8.45 9.46
N GLY A 93 1.98 8.05 8.31
CA GLY A 93 0.66 8.45 7.87
C GLY A 93 0.61 9.92 7.44
N GLY A 94 1.08 10.24 6.24
CA GLY A 94 1.06 11.62 5.73
C GLY A 94 -0.37 12.17 5.61
N GLY A 95 -1.29 11.36 5.10
CA GLY A 95 -2.72 11.66 5.14
C GLY A 95 -3.35 11.22 6.45
N ILE A 96 -3.43 9.91 6.70
CA ILE A 96 -4.13 9.32 7.84
C ILE A 96 -3.20 8.38 8.62
N TYR A 97 -3.16 8.55 9.93
CA TYR A 97 -2.64 7.59 10.87
C TYR A 97 -3.79 6.94 11.64
N SER A 98 -4.07 5.68 11.37
CA SER A 98 -5.03 4.87 12.13
C SER A 98 -4.30 4.02 13.17
N ALA A 99 -4.56 4.27 14.44
CA ALA A 99 -3.99 3.55 15.57
C ALA A 99 -5.00 2.53 16.14
N GLY A 100 -5.17 1.40 15.46
CA GLY A 100 -6.11 0.33 15.82
C GLY A 100 -7.54 0.54 15.31
N GLY A 101 -7.84 1.69 14.70
CA GLY A 101 -9.15 1.98 14.13
C GLY A 101 -9.36 1.40 12.72
N SER A 102 -10.51 1.68 12.14
CA SER A 102 -10.85 1.29 10.78
C SER A 102 -10.92 2.50 9.84
N ILE A 103 -10.54 2.29 8.59
CA ILE A 103 -10.66 3.28 7.53
C ILE A 103 -11.59 2.73 6.45
N VAL A 104 -12.55 3.53 6.01
CA VAL A 104 -13.41 3.24 4.86
C VAL A 104 -13.27 4.39 3.87
N LEU A 105 -12.72 4.09 2.70
CA LEU A 105 -12.58 5.05 1.59
C LEU A 105 -13.39 4.56 0.40
N VAL A 106 -14.27 5.42 -0.11
CA VAL A 106 -15.07 5.14 -1.29
C VAL A 106 -14.95 6.33 -2.25
N ASP A 107 -14.73 6.09 -3.54
CA ASP A 107 -14.63 7.13 -4.58
C ASP A 107 -13.70 8.29 -4.21
N SER A 108 -12.66 8.00 -3.44
CA SER A 108 -11.81 9.01 -2.81
C SER A 108 -10.45 9.13 -3.50
N ARG A 109 -9.70 10.18 -3.15
CA ARG A 109 -8.37 10.41 -3.71
C ARG A 109 -7.38 10.77 -2.61
N MET A 110 -6.25 10.07 -2.58
CA MET A 110 -5.13 10.38 -1.68
C MET A 110 -3.89 10.65 -2.54
N GLU A 111 -3.45 11.91 -2.59
CA GLU A 111 -2.39 12.30 -3.52
C GLU A 111 -1.33 13.20 -2.91
N GLU A 112 -0.09 13.01 -3.34
CA GLU A 112 1.05 13.83 -2.94
C GLU A 112 1.23 13.94 -1.40
N ASN A 113 0.72 12.98 -0.62
CA ASN A 113 0.93 12.96 0.82
C ASN A 113 2.33 12.38 1.13
N LYS A 114 2.93 12.83 2.23
CA LYS A 114 4.32 12.50 2.54
C LYS A 114 4.51 12.11 4.01
N ALA A 115 5.31 11.03 4.23
CA ALA A 115 5.67 10.57 5.57
C ALA A 115 7.01 9.80 5.55
N ALA A 116 7.48 9.33 6.69
CA ALA A 116 8.54 8.32 6.76
C ALA A 116 7.98 6.92 6.45
N GLY A 117 6.75 6.61 6.86
CA GLY A 117 6.06 5.38 6.48
C GLY A 117 4.58 5.63 6.23
N GLY A 118 4.04 5.01 5.15
CA GLY A 118 2.70 5.26 4.68
C GLY A 118 2.49 6.71 4.27
N GLY A 119 2.99 7.10 3.11
CA GLY A 119 2.84 8.47 2.62
C GLY A 119 1.40 8.95 2.65
N ALA A 120 0.45 8.09 2.27
CA ALA A 120 -0.97 8.36 2.43
C ALA A 120 -1.50 7.84 3.78
N VAL A 121 -1.30 6.56 4.10
CA VAL A 121 -1.95 5.89 5.23
C VAL A 121 -0.97 5.02 6.02
N LEU A 122 -1.00 5.13 7.35
CA LEU A 122 -0.48 4.10 8.25
C LEU A 122 -1.65 3.36 8.91
N LEU A 123 -1.58 2.03 8.89
CA LEU A 123 -2.41 1.13 9.71
C LEU A 123 -1.55 0.52 10.80
N ALA A 124 -1.72 0.95 12.04
CA ALA A 124 -1.02 0.44 13.20
C ALA A 124 -1.97 -0.25 14.18
N GLY A 125 -1.44 -1.08 15.06
CA GLY A 125 -2.22 -1.69 16.15
C GLY A 125 -3.37 -2.58 15.69
N GLY A 126 -3.24 -3.27 14.55
CA GLY A 126 -4.30 -4.08 13.97
C GLY A 126 -5.38 -3.26 13.22
N GLY A 127 -5.08 -2.01 12.87
CA GLY A 127 -6.00 -1.16 12.10
C GLY A 127 -6.35 -1.77 10.74
N THR A 128 -7.54 -1.49 10.25
CA THR A 128 -8.03 -2.01 8.97
C THR A 128 -8.36 -0.91 7.99
N ALA A 129 -8.22 -1.17 6.69
CA ALA A 129 -8.69 -0.28 5.64
C ALA A 129 -9.50 -1.07 4.61
N SER A 130 -10.72 -0.61 4.36
CA SER A 130 -11.58 -1.03 3.25
C SER A 130 -11.63 0.09 2.24
N VAL A 131 -11.19 -0.20 1.02
CA VAL A 131 -10.99 0.79 -0.02
C VAL A 131 -11.73 0.37 -1.29
N THR A 132 -12.61 1.22 -1.78
CA THR A 132 -13.39 0.98 -2.99
C THR A 132 -13.19 2.16 -3.95
N ASP A 133 -12.90 1.87 -5.22
CA ASP A 133 -12.81 2.84 -6.33
C ASP A 133 -12.01 4.12 -5.98
N THR A 134 -10.93 3.93 -5.25
CA THR A 134 -10.12 5.03 -4.68
C THR A 134 -8.75 5.09 -5.34
N THR A 135 -8.28 6.30 -5.63
CA THR A 135 -6.97 6.54 -6.21
C THR A 135 -5.96 6.96 -5.15
N PHE A 136 -4.82 6.27 -5.12
CA PHE A 136 -3.62 6.65 -4.36
C PHE A 136 -2.53 7.05 -5.36
N ALA A 137 -2.24 8.36 -5.49
CA ALA A 137 -1.33 8.85 -6.52
C ALA A 137 -0.17 9.67 -5.95
N ALA A 138 1.04 9.40 -6.45
CA ALA A 138 2.22 10.19 -6.16
C ALA A 138 2.52 10.41 -4.66
N ASN A 139 2.05 9.50 -3.78
CA ASN A 139 2.40 9.57 -2.36
C ASN A 139 3.83 9.09 -2.14
N THR A 140 4.53 9.68 -1.17
CA THR A 140 5.96 9.42 -0.96
C THR A 140 6.31 9.06 0.47
N ALA A 141 7.19 8.07 0.65
CA ALA A 141 7.66 7.66 1.96
C ALA A 141 9.08 7.05 1.91
N THR A 142 9.63 6.67 3.06
CA THR A 142 10.75 5.75 3.13
C THR A 142 10.28 4.31 2.92
N ASN A 143 9.12 3.96 3.52
CA ASN A 143 8.48 2.65 3.40
C ASN A 143 6.98 2.83 3.14
N GLY A 144 6.45 2.15 2.12
CA GLY A 144 5.05 2.24 1.72
C GLY A 144 4.67 3.65 1.23
N GLY A 145 4.96 3.96 -0.03
CA GLY A 145 4.66 5.28 -0.59
C GLY A 145 3.20 5.69 -0.37
N ALA A 146 2.25 4.76 -0.53
CA ALA A 146 0.85 4.97 -0.16
C ALA A 146 0.55 4.37 1.22
N PHE A 147 0.68 3.06 1.41
CA PHE A 147 0.34 2.38 2.66
C PHE A 147 1.56 1.81 3.38
N PHE A 148 1.60 2.04 4.70
CA PHE A 148 2.37 1.21 5.62
C PHE A 148 1.41 0.45 6.53
N ILE A 149 1.46 -0.88 6.49
CA ILE A 149 0.63 -1.79 7.27
C ILE A 149 1.52 -2.46 8.30
N ASP A 150 1.37 -2.08 9.56
CA ASP A 150 2.09 -2.68 10.67
C ASP A 150 1.28 -3.87 11.24
N LYS A 151 1.87 -4.55 12.19
CA LYS A 151 1.43 -5.82 12.83
C LYS A 151 -0.09 -5.99 12.90
N ASN A 152 -0.57 -7.06 12.29
CA ASN A 152 -1.98 -7.46 12.24
C ASN A 152 -2.90 -6.45 11.52
N GLY A 153 -2.35 -5.42 10.88
CA GLY A 153 -3.13 -4.52 10.06
C GLY A 153 -3.59 -5.20 8.77
N MET A 154 -4.69 -4.74 8.19
CA MET A 154 -5.25 -5.30 6.97
C MET A 154 -5.72 -4.22 6.01
N LEU A 155 -5.29 -4.32 4.76
CA LEU A 155 -5.82 -3.56 3.63
C LEU A 155 -6.66 -4.50 2.75
N THR A 156 -7.89 -4.12 2.49
CA THR A 156 -8.75 -4.77 1.50
C THR A 156 -9.17 -3.75 0.46
N THR A 157 -9.01 -4.10 -0.82
CA THR A 157 -9.51 -3.30 -1.93
C THR A 157 -10.63 -4.03 -2.65
N THR A 158 -11.61 -3.28 -3.13
CA THR A 158 -12.73 -3.80 -3.91
C THR A 158 -13.05 -2.84 -5.06
N SER A 159 -13.72 -3.32 -6.10
CA SER A 159 -14.39 -2.48 -7.08
C SER A 159 -15.88 -2.34 -6.73
N GLY A 160 -16.46 -1.18 -6.97
CA GLY A 160 -17.88 -0.92 -6.68
C GLY A 160 -18.82 -1.66 -7.61
N GLU A 161 -18.46 -1.80 -8.88
CA GLU A 161 -19.25 -2.54 -9.89
C GLU A 161 -18.36 -3.53 -10.65
N ALA A 162 -18.81 -4.77 -10.74
CA ALA A 162 -18.13 -5.80 -11.52
C ALA A 162 -18.08 -5.40 -13.01
N GLY A 163 -16.87 -5.37 -13.58
CA GLY A 163 -16.67 -5.07 -15.00
C GLY A 163 -16.55 -3.58 -15.35
N SER A 164 -16.53 -2.69 -14.36
CA SER A 164 -16.17 -1.29 -14.60
C SER A 164 -14.63 -1.16 -14.66
N ASP A 165 -14.13 -0.24 -15.53
CA ASP A 165 -12.72 0.19 -15.50
C ASP A 165 -12.38 1.00 -14.23
N ALA A 166 -13.38 1.30 -13.43
CA ALA A 166 -13.27 1.89 -12.11
C ALA A 166 -12.87 0.79 -11.12
N GLY A 167 -11.75 0.96 -10.46
CA GLY A 167 -11.23 0.10 -9.42
C GLY A 167 -10.21 0.87 -8.62
N THR A 168 -9.75 0.31 -7.54
CA THR A 168 -8.73 0.98 -6.73
C THR A 168 -7.40 1.06 -7.49
N LEU A 169 -6.86 2.29 -7.60
CA LEU A 169 -5.64 2.58 -8.34
C LEU A 169 -4.53 3.07 -7.41
N PHE A 170 -3.37 2.40 -7.46
CA PHE A 170 -2.12 2.87 -6.85
C PHE A 170 -1.18 3.29 -7.98
N GLU A 171 -1.00 4.60 -8.18
CA GLU A 171 -0.24 5.11 -9.32
C GLU A 171 0.92 6.02 -8.89
N GLY A 172 2.11 5.72 -9.41
CA GLY A 172 3.28 6.57 -9.24
C GLY A 172 3.68 6.84 -7.79
N ASN A 173 3.29 5.96 -6.85
CA ASN A 173 3.72 6.10 -5.47
C ASN A 173 5.19 5.68 -5.34
N SER A 174 5.92 6.33 -4.45
CA SER A 174 7.35 6.11 -4.33
C SER A 174 7.80 5.90 -2.89
N ALA A 175 8.60 4.87 -2.69
CA ALA A 175 9.32 4.67 -1.43
C ALA A 175 10.84 4.63 -1.67
N THR A 176 11.60 5.30 -0.80
CA THR A 176 13.07 5.29 -0.95
C THR A 176 13.69 3.93 -0.61
N THR A 177 12.96 3.06 0.09
CA THR A 177 13.47 1.75 0.50
C THR A 177 12.53 0.60 0.12
N ASN A 178 11.33 0.52 0.69
CA ASN A 178 10.50 -0.66 0.56
C ASN A 178 9.04 -0.32 0.19
N GLY A 179 8.48 -1.07 -0.77
CA GLY A 179 7.08 -1.00 -1.16
C GLY A 179 6.68 0.37 -1.71
N GLY A 180 6.85 0.60 -3.01
CA GLY A 180 6.54 1.89 -3.63
C GLY A 180 5.10 2.33 -3.39
N ALA A 181 4.15 1.41 -3.47
CA ALA A 181 2.77 1.63 -3.05
C ALA A 181 2.53 1.12 -1.62
N VAL A 182 2.80 -0.16 -1.35
CA VAL A 182 2.43 -0.81 -0.09
C VAL A 182 3.62 -1.48 0.57
N TYR A 183 3.86 -1.17 1.82
CA TYR A 183 4.73 -1.94 2.71
C TYR A 183 3.88 -2.63 3.76
N VAL A 184 3.95 -3.95 3.84
CA VAL A 184 3.25 -4.74 4.86
C VAL A 184 4.23 -5.50 5.72
N GLN A 185 4.14 -5.29 7.04
CA GLN A 185 4.96 -5.94 8.05
C GLN A 185 4.06 -6.73 9.00
N ASN A 186 4.09 -8.05 8.89
CA ASN A 186 3.29 -8.95 9.75
C ASN A 186 1.78 -8.63 9.72
N GLY A 187 1.28 -8.24 8.56
CA GLY A 187 -0.12 -7.89 8.33
C GLY A 187 -0.66 -8.56 7.07
N ALA A 188 -1.77 -8.06 6.58
CA ALA A 188 -2.42 -8.63 5.39
C ALA A 188 -2.77 -7.57 4.35
N VAL A 189 -2.70 -7.98 3.08
CA VAL A 189 -3.19 -7.23 1.92
C VAL A 189 -4.07 -8.16 1.11
N ASP A 190 -5.28 -7.73 0.84
CA ASP A 190 -6.25 -8.42 0.00
C ASP A 190 -6.64 -7.47 -1.14
N LEU A 191 -6.09 -7.72 -2.32
CA LEU A 191 -6.41 -6.96 -3.51
C LEU A 191 -7.50 -7.69 -4.29
N GLY A 192 -8.69 -7.10 -4.27
CA GLY A 192 -9.82 -7.60 -5.04
C GLY A 192 -9.81 -7.12 -6.49
N SER A 193 -10.81 -7.60 -7.23
CA SER A 193 -10.99 -7.35 -8.65
C SER A 193 -10.91 -5.87 -9.02
N GLY A 194 -10.31 -5.58 -10.17
CA GLY A 194 -10.14 -4.24 -10.71
C GLY A 194 -9.03 -3.41 -10.05
N THR A 195 -8.32 -3.97 -9.06
CA THR A 195 -7.21 -3.24 -8.43
C THR A 195 -6.00 -3.15 -9.37
N ARG A 196 -5.45 -1.95 -9.51
CA ARG A 196 -4.26 -1.70 -10.34
C ARG A 196 -3.15 -1.04 -9.53
N LEU A 197 -1.94 -1.57 -9.66
CA LEU A 197 -0.73 -0.98 -9.10
C LEU A 197 0.21 -0.67 -10.25
N GLN A 198 0.37 0.62 -10.60
CA GLN A 198 1.06 1.00 -11.83
C GLN A 198 2.07 2.13 -11.62
N GLY A 199 3.27 1.96 -12.21
CA GLY A 199 4.31 2.97 -12.15
C GLY A 199 4.86 3.26 -10.76
N ASN A 200 4.65 2.38 -9.78
CA ASN A 200 5.17 2.57 -8.42
C ASN A 200 6.66 2.19 -8.34
N GLN A 201 7.40 2.84 -7.44
CA GLN A 201 8.84 2.70 -7.37
C GLN A 201 9.37 2.52 -5.95
N ALA A 202 10.31 1.57 -5.76
CA ALA A 202 11.08 1.41 -4.53
C ALA A 202 12.40 0.64 -4.80
N VAL A 203 13.29 0.54 -3.81
CA VAL A 203 14.44 -0.37 -3.93
C VAL A 203 13.98 -1.83 -3.88
N LYS A 204 13.03 -2.15 -3.00
CA LYS A 204 12.47 -3.50 -2.86
C LYS A 204 10.95 -3.46 -3.00
N GLY A 205 10.43 -4.25 -3.95
CA GLY A 205 9.02 -4.28 -4.29
C GLY A 205 8.53 -2.94 -4.80
N GLY A 206 8.72 -2.68 -6.09
CA GLY A 206 8.31 -1.41 -6.71
C GLY A 206 6.87 -1.05 -6.40
N ALA A 207 5.95 -2.04 -6.35
CA ALA A 207 4.60 -1.86 -5.86
C ALA A 207 4.46 -2.32 -4.40
N ILE A 208 4.74 -3.60 -4.09
CA ILE A 208 4.49 -4.18 -2.77
C ILE A 208 5.76 -4.80 -2.18
N TYR A 209 6.04 -4.47 -0.93
CA TYR A 209 6.99 -5.21 -0.10
C TYR A 209 6.27 -5.90 1.05
N ALA A 210 6.43 -7.22 1.18
CA ALA A 210 5.88 -8.01 2.28
C ALA A 210 6.99 -8.57 3.17
N LEU A 211 6.88 -8.32 4.46
CA LEU A 211 7.81 -8.82 5.48
C LEU A 211 7.09 -9.68 6.51
N GLY A 212 7.42 -10.99 6.54
CA GLY A 212 7.15 -11.88 7.66
C GLY A 212 8.30 -11.79 8.66
N GLY A 213 8.09 -11.12 9.78
CA GLY A 213 9.07 -11.00 10.85
C GLY A 213 9.24 -12.30 11.64
N LYS A 214 10.15 -12.31 12.59
CA LYS A 214 10.39 -13.46 13.46
C LYS A 214 9.09 -13.87 14.18
N ASP A 215 8.73 -15.14 14.07
CA ASP A 215 7.54 -15.74 14.68
C ASP A 215 6.20 -15.05 14.25
N ALA A 216 6.21 -14.45 13.06
CA ALA A 216 5.07 -13.71 12.53
C ALA A 216 4.90 -13.92 11.02
N SER A 217 3.73 -13.57 10.49
CA SER A 217 3.43 -13.77 9.07
C SER A 217 2.94 -12.50 8.39
N ALA A 218 3.26 -12.39 7.09
CA ALA A 218 2.58 -11.49 6.18
C ALA A 218 1.77 -12.30 5.16
N LYS A 219 0.57 -11.84 4.85
CA LYS A 219 -0.32 -12.50 3.89
C LYS A 219 -0.69 -11.55 2.76
N LEU A 220 -0.51 -12.00 1.54
CA LEU A 220 -0.96 -11.30 0.34
C LEU A 220 -1.96 -12.18 -0.41
N THR A 221 -3.11 -11.63 -0.73
CA THR A 221 -4.10 -12.27 -1.59
C THR A 221 -4.38 -11.32 -2.75
N PHE A 222 -4.31 -11.83 -3.97
CA PHE A 222 -4.58 -11.04 -5.17
C PHE A 222 -5.59 -11.80 -6.04
N ALA A 223 -6.67 -11.13 -6.40
CA ALA A 223 -7.68 -11.67 -7.31
C ALA A 223 -7.97 -10.63 -8.40
N ASP A 224 -7.73 -11.00 -9.67
CA ASP A 224 -7.98 -10.14 -10.83
C ASP A 224 -7.33 -8.75 -10.69
N ALA A 225 -6.07 -8.74 -10.24
CA ALA A 225 -5.31 -7.50 -10.04
C ALA A 225 -4.23 -7.32 -11.12
N VAL A 226 -3.91 -6.07 -11.43
CA VAL A 226 -2.89 -5.73 -12.45
C VAL A 226 -1.71 -5.00 -11.82
N PHE A 227 -0.51 -5.52 -12.03
CA PHE A 227 0.76 -4.92 -11.65
C PHE A 227 1.50 -4.48 -12.92
N GLY A 228 1.41 -3.18 -13.25
CA GLY A 228 1.96 -2.64 -14.50
C GLY A 228 3.10 -1.65 -14.29
N LYS A 229 4.21 -1.82 -15.03
CA LYS A 229 5.31 -0.84 -15.12
C LYS A 229 5.89 -0.37 -13.77
N ASN A 230 5.81 -1.21 -12.75
CA ASN A 230 6.44 -0.92 -11.47
C ASN A 230 7.95 -1.17 -11.55
N SER A 231 8.75 -0.46 -10.75
CA SER A 231 10.18 -0.57 -10.81
C SER A 231 10.86 -0.71 -9.45
N GLY A 232 11.86 -1.58 -9.38
CA GLY A 232 12.65 -1.80 -8.18
C GLY A 232 14.09 -2.24 -8.47
N THR A 233 14.92 -2.33 -7.45
CA THR A 233 16.18 -3.08 -7.57
C THR A 233 15.89 -4.58 -7.44
N TYR A 234 14.99 -4.94 -6.55
CA TYR A 234 14.57 -6.33 -6.32
C TYR A 234 13.04 -6.40 -6.31
N GLY A 235 12.48 -7.21 -7.23
CA GLY A 235 11.04 -7.31 -7.43
C GLY A 235 10.43 -6.01 -7.97
N GLY A 236 10.34 -5.89 -9.28
CA GLY A 236 9.78 -4.69 -9.91
C GLY A 236 8.37 -4.40 -9.43
N ALA A 237 7.55 -5.43 -9.25
CA ALA A 237 6.23 -5.31 -8.64
C ALA A 237 6.25 -5.76 -7.17
N VAL A 238 6.57 -7.01 -6.89
CA VAL A 238 6.45 -7.61 -5.55
C VAL A 238 7.78 -8.11 -5.02
N TYR A 239 8.10 -7.74 -3.80
CA TYR A 239 9.18 -8.35 -3.02
C TYR A 239 8.62 -9.01 -1.77
N SER A 240 8.84 -10.31 -1.63
CA SER A 240 8.50 -11.11 -0.46
C SER A 240 9.74 -11.42 0.34
N SER A 241 9.73 -11.21 1.65
CA SER A 241 10.84 -11.53 2.55
C SER A 241 10.35 -12.09 3.88
N ALA A 242 10.82 -13.26 4.24
CA ALA A 242 10.58 -13.83 5.56
C ALA A 242 11.87 -13.87 6.36
N SER A 243 11.84 -13.43 7.62
CA SER A 243 12.92 -13.60 8.58
C SER A 243 12.95 -15.04 9.10
N VAL A 244 14.04 -15.46 9.76
CA VAL A 244 14.09 -16.77 10.41
C VAL A 244 12.92 -16.94 11.38
N GLY A 245 12.15 -18.03 11.22
CA GLY A 245 10.92 -18.30 11.96
C GLY A 245 9.69 -17.53 11.47
N GLY A 246 9.85 -16.59 10.54
CA GLY A 246 8.74 -15.88 9.94
C GLY A 246 8.23 -16.53 8.65
N THR A 247 7.05 -16.13 8.21
CA THR A 247 6.43 -16.62 6.98
C THR A 247 5.89 -15.47 6.13
N VAL A 248 5.91 -15.66 4.79
CA VAL A 248 5.12 -14.85 3.85
C VAL A 248 4.33 -15.80 2.98
N ASN A 249 3.01 -15.59 2.94
CA ASN A 249 2.11 -16.36 2.09
C ASN A 249 1.55 -15.45 0.99
N VAL A 250 1.67 -15.85 -0.25
CA VAL A 250 1.08 -15.17 -1.40
C VAL A 250 0.19 -16.13 -2.16
N ALA A 251 -1.08 -15.77 -2.30
CA ALA A 251 -2.03 -16.46 -3.17
C ALA A 251 -2.52 -15.47 -4.22
N ALA A 252 -2.29 -15.77 -5.48
CA ALA A 252 -2.61 -14.88 -6.59
C ALA A 252 -3.34 -15.66 -7.69
N SER A 253 -4.54 -15.24 -8.04
CA SER A 253 -5.34 -15.80 -9.12
C SER A 253 -5.76 -14.72 -10.12
N ASP A 254 -5.78 -15.07 -11.41
CA ASP A 254 -6.21 -14.19 -12.50
C ASP A 254 -5.44 -12.85 -12.53
N VAL A 255 -4.15 -12.86 -12.15
CA VAL A 255 -3.35 -11.63 -12.02
C VAL A 255 -2.49 -11.39 -13.25
N VAL A 256 -2.27 -10.12 -13.56
CA VAL A 256 -1.39 -9.70 -14.65
C VAL A 256 -0.19 -8.93 -14.08
N PHE A 257 1.02 -9.39 -14.42
CA PHE A 257 2.28 -8.69 -14.20
C PHE A 257 2.85 -8.28 -15.54
N GLU A 258 2.79 -6.98 -15.89
CA GLU A 258 3.19 -6.49 -17.21
C GLU A 258 4.20 -5.35 -17.14
N GLY A 259 5.31 -5.50 -17.87
CA GLY A 259 6.30 -4.44 -18.05
C GLY A 259 7.00 -3.98 -16.76
N ASN A 260 7.01 -4.81 -15.71
CA ASN A 260 7.70 -4.47 -14.47
C ASN A 260 9.21 -4.68 -14.64
N THR A 261 10.02 -3.83 -13.99
CA THR A 261 11.47 -3.81 -14.19
C THR A 261 12.23 -3.87 -12.86
N ALA A 262 13.30 -4.67 -12.82
CA ALA A 262 14.19 -4.75 -11.67
C ALA A 262 15.61 -5.11 -12.08
N THR A 263 16.54 -5.13 -11.14
CA THR A 263 17.83 -5.79 -11.32
C THR A 263 17.66 -7.31 -11.30
N SER A 264 16.84 -7.85 -10.36
CA SER A 264 16.45 -9.26 -10.30
C SER A 264 14.99 -9.41 -9.89
N GLY A 265 14.30 -10.41 -10.46
CA GLY A 265 12.88 -10.59 -10.34
C GLY A 265 12.11 -9.42 -10.96
N GLY A 266 12.07 -9.34 -12.29
CA GLY A 266 11.46 -8.22 -13.01
C GLY A 266 10.06 -7.89 -12.51
N ALA A 267 9.24 -8.91 -12.24
CA ALA A 267 7.96 -8.77 -11.56
C ALA A 267 8.07 -9.13 -10.07
N VAL A 268 8.51 -10.34 -9.74
CA VAL A 268 8.45 -10.88 -8.38
C VAL A 268 9.82 -11.34 -7.91
N TYR A 269 10.18 -10.96 -6.70
CA TYR A 269 11.41 -11.41 -6.02
C TYR A 269 11.07 -12.07 -4.69
N LEU A 270 11.51 -13.32 -4.51
CA LEU A 270 11.38 -14.08 -3.26
C LEU A 270 12.74 -14.10 -2.58
N GLY A 271 12.81 -13.52 -1.38
CA GLY A 271 14.03 -13.42 -0.57
C GLY A 271 13.77 -13.75 0.89
N GLY A 272 14.84 -13.70 1.66
CA GLY A 272 14.79 -13.92 3.12
C GLY A 272 15.33 -15.28 3.55
N SER A 273 15.27 -15.52 4.86
CA SER A 273 15.80 -16.73 5.52
C SER A 273 14.72 -17.54 6.26
N GLY A 274 13.47 -17.10 6.19
CA GLY A 274 12.30 -17.81 6.70
C GLY A 274 11.58 -18.60 5.60
N THR A 275 10.28 -18.77 5.74
CA THR A 275 9.45 -19.50 4.78
C THR A 275 8.67 -18.56 3.89
N SER A 276 8.67 -18.81 2.58
CA SER A 276 7.79 -18.12 1.62
C SER A 276 7.02 -19.16 0.81
N ASP A 277 5.71 -19.18 0.98
CA ASP A 277 4.79 -20.04 0.25
C ASP A 277 4.00 -19.19 -0.74
N ILE A 278 4.25 -19.41 -2.03
CA ILE A 278 3.72 -18.55 -3.08
C ILE A 278 3.05 -19.39 -4.14
N ALA A 279 1.80 -19.06 -4.44
CA ALA A 279 1.02 -19.71 -5.46
C ALA A 279 0.47 -18.70 -6.47
N PHE A 280 0.69 -18.99 -7.75
CA PHE A 280 0.11 -18.28 -8.89
C PHE A 280 -0.78 -19.26 -9.65
N THR A 281 -2.03 -18.88 -9.89
CA THR A 281 -2.98 -19.63 -10.70
C THR A 281 -3.58 -18.70 -11.74
N ASP A 282 -3.68 -19.12 -13.00
CA ASP A 282 -4.19 -18.31 -14.12
C ASP A 282 -3.50 -16.95 -14.23
N ALA A 283 -2.19 -16.89 -13.91
CA ALA A 283 -1.43 -15.66 -13.90
C ALA A 283 -0.74 -15.40 -15.24
N VAL A 284 -0.69 -14.13 -15.64
CA VAL A 284 0.00 -13.66 -16.84
C VAL A 284 1.22 -12.85 -16.46
N PHE A 285 2.41 -13.29 -16.86
CA PHE A 285 3.67 -12.56 -16.72
C PHE A 285 4.17 -12.13 -18.11
N LYS A 286 4.03 -10.85 -18.43
CA LYS A 286 4.32 -10.34 -19.76
C LYS A 286 5.34 -9.19 -19.72
N GLU A 287 6.35 -9.28 -20.58
CA GLU A 287 7.33 -8.22 -20.80
C GLU A 287 8.03 -7.71 -19.52
N ASN A 288 8.15 -8.55 -18.48
CA ASN A 288 8.88 -8.18 -17.27
C ASN A 288 10.38 -8.35 -17.49
N GLN A 289 11.18 -7.46 -16.92
CA GLN A 289 12.61 -7.40 -17.20
C GLN A 289 13.48 -7.36 -15.94
N ALA A 290 14.41 -8.30 -15.83
CA ALA A 290 15.54 -8.23 -14.91
C ALA A 290 16.79 -7.74 -15.66
N ASN A 291 17.15 -6.47 -15.49
CA ASN A 291 18.12 -5.79 -16.36
C ASN A 291 19.51 -6.42 -16.39
N THR A 292 20.05 -6.88 -15.26
CA THR A 292 21.40 -7.43 -15.15
C THR A 292 21.49 -8.70 -14.32
N GLY A 293 20.38 -9.09 -13.68
CA GLY A 293 20.31 -10.23 -12.77
C GLY A 293 19.48 -11.38 -13.33
N ASN A 294 18.76 -12.04 -12.46
CA ASN A 294 18.10 -13.28 -12.73
C ASN A 294 16.58 -13.17 -12.57
N GLY A 295 15.85 -14.06 -13.29
CA GLY A 295 14.39 -14.15 -13.22
C GLY A 295 13.70 -12.95 -13.84
N GLY A 296 13.48 -12.98 -15.17
CA GLY A 296 12.83 -11.89 -15.90
C GLY A 296 11.44 -11.58 -15.38
N ALA A 297 10.65 -12.60 -15.08
CA ALA A 297 9.41 -12.46 -14.34
C ALA A 297 9.62 -12.75 -12.85
N ILE A 298 10.06 -13.95 -12.49
CA ILE A 298 10.15 -14.41 -11.09
C ILE A 298 11.59 -14.79 -10.73
N TYR A 299 12.08 -14.25 -9.64
CA TYR A 299 13.31 -14.71 -8.96
C TYR A 299 12.97 -15.32 -7.62
N SER A 300 13.37 -16.59 -7.41
CA SER A 300 13.30 -17.29 -6.13
C SER A 300 14.69 -17.70 -5.71
N GLY A 301 15.31 -16.93 -4.80
CA GLY A 301 16.67 -17.12 -4.35
C GLY A 301 16.81 -17.15 -2.83
N ILE A 302 15.92 -17.87 -2.16
CA ILE A 302 15.81 -17.88 -0.71
C ILE A 302 16.90 -18.76 -0.09
N SER A 303 17.52 -18.28 0.98
CA SER A 303 18.36 -19.10 1.87
C SER A 303 17.56 -19.92 2.90
N GLY A 304 16.26 -19.67 3.00
CA GLY A 304 15.27 -20.44 3.79
C GLY A 304 14.52 -21.45 2.94
N SER A 305 13.28 -21.73 3.30
CA SER A 305 12.37 -22.57 2.52
C SER A 305 11.51 -21.73 1.60
N SER A 306 11.52 -22.00 0.30
CA SER A 306 10.56 -21.41 -0.64
C SER A 306 9.82 -22.48 -1.40
N ASN A 307 8.50 -22.38 -1.39
CA ASN A 307 7.63 -23.16 -2.25
C ASN A 307 7.02 -22.21 -3.27
N LEU A 308 7.37 -22.39 -4.52
CA LEU A 308 6.78 -21.65 -5.63
C LEU A 308 5.90 -22.60 -6.43
N ALA A 309 4.60 -22.39 -6.39
CA ALA A 309 3.64 -23.12 -7.19
C ALA A 309 3.11 -22.24 -8.32
N ILE A 310 3.10 -22.75 -9.53
CA ILE A 310 2.60 -22.05 -10.73
C ILE A 310 1.69 -23.03 -11.46
N ALA A 311 0.41 -22.68 -11.57
CA ALA A 311 -0.60 -23.45 -12.28
C ALA A 311 -1.25 -22.60 -13.38
N ASP A 312 -1.55 -23.18 -14.53
CA ASP A 312 -2.34 -22.61 -15.63
C ASP A 312 -1.90 -21.17 -16.02
N SER A 313 -0.61 -20.85 -15.88
CA SER A 313 -0.06 -19.50 -16.01
C SER A 313 0.80 -19.33 -17.26
N SER A 314 0.86 -18.12 -17.81
CA SER A 314 1.62 -17.81 -19.02
C SER A 314 2.78 -16.84 -18.76
N PHE A 315 3.89 -17.04 -19.50
CA PHE A 315 5.09 -16.20 -19.46
C PHE A 315 5.48 -15.80 -20.87
N GLU A 316 5.36 -14.53 -21.21
CA GLU A 316 5.61 -14.01 -22.55
C GLU A 316 6.56 -12.81 -22.53
N GLY A 317 7.60 -12.82 -23.36
CA GLY A 317 8.49 -11.67 -23.55
C GLY A 317 9.31 -11.26 -22.34
N ASN A 318 9.37 -12.07 -21.27
CA ASN A 318 10.16 -11.76 -20.08
C ASN A 318 11.66 -11.96 -20.35
N SER A 319 12.51 -11.12 -19.77
CA SER A 319 13.95 -11.14 -20.06
C SER A 319 14.84 -10.98 -18.84
N ALA A 320 15.96 -11.72 -18.79
CA ALA A 320 16.97 -11.67 -17.74
C ALA A 320 18.31 -12.23 -18.22
N GLY A 321 19.35 -12.08 -17.40
CA GLY A 321 20.63 -12.74 -17.63
C GLY A 321 20.54 -14.27 -17.49
N TYR A 322 19.79 -14.74 -16.46
CA TYR A 322 19.48 -16.16 -16.27
C TYR A 322 18.00 -16.33 -15.91
N GLY A 323 17.34 -17.32 -16.54
CA GLY A 323 15.92 -17.57 -16.34
C GLY A 323 15.07 -16.41 -16.84
N GLY A 324 14.92 -16.25 -18.15
CA GLY A 324 14.12 -15.18 -18.75
C GLY A 324 12.71 -15.09 -18.18
N ALA A 325 12.07 -16.24 -17.92
CA ALA A 325 10.82 -16.31 -17.17
C ALA A 325 11.07 -16.46 -15.67
N VAL A 326 11.61 -17.61 -15.25
CA VAL A 326 11.78 -17.96 -13.82
C VAL A 326 13.22 -18.35 -13.56
N PHE A 327 13.81 -17.78 -12.53
CA PHE A 327 15.03 -18.29 -11.89
C PHE A 327 14.64 -18.81 -10.51
N ASN A 328 14.87 -20.10 -10.27
CA ASN A 328 14.49 -20.73 -8.99
C ASN A 328 15.65 -21.48 -8.35
N ASN A 329 15.92 -21.20 -7.10
CA ASN A 329 16.91 -21.87 -6.26
C ASN A 329 16.27 -22.64 -5.09
N GLY A 330 14.96 -22.84 -5.13
CA GLY A 330 14.16 -23.56 -4.13
C GLY A 330 13.33 -24.68 -4.76
N GLN A 331 12.18 -24.96 -4.19
CA GLN A 331 11.21 -25.87 -4.77
C GLN A 331 10.31 -25.13 -5.78
N LEU A 332 10.09 -25.75 -6.93
CA LEU A 332 9.16 -25.28 -7.96
C LEU A 332 8.21 -26.42 -8.31
N THR A 333 6.92 -26.15 -8.22
CA THR A 333 5.87 -27.05 -8.68
C THR A 333 5.08 -26.37 -9.80
N THR A 334 4.85 -27.08 -10.90
CA THR A 334 4.06 -26.61 -12.04
C THR A 334 2.96 -27.62 -12.35
N SER A 335 1.79 -27.15 -12.72
CA SER A 335 0.65 -27.97 -13.16
C SER A 335 -0.10 -27.29 -14.29
#